data_19f8b2b805e952fb27725f1fb378a9e2
#
_entry.id   19f8b2b805e952fb27725f1fb378a9e2
#
_cell.length_a   1.000
_cell.length_b   1.000
_cell.length_c   1.000
_cell.angle_alpha   90.00
_cell.angle_beta   90.00
_cell.angle_gamma   90.00
#
_symmetry.space_group_name_H-M   'P 1'
#
loop_
_entity.id
_entity.type
_entity.pdbx_description
1 polymer ?
#
loop_
_entity_poly.entity_id
_entity_poly.type
_entity_poly.pdbx_seq_one_letter_code
_entity_poly.pdbx_strand_id
1 'polypeptide(L)'
;MKVDEIYRVGGAQGIAALAYGTKTMPRVDKIIGPGNIYVSEAKRQVFGVVDIDMIAGPTELVIISNRFSNPEFIIADLRAQAEHAKGLAILITNSKSLAKEVKSQLDGDTGYIILTKNLKQACEIANKIAPEHLEILVQNPKALVKNIKNAGAIFLGPYSPVALGDYVAGPSHVLPTLGTARFFSGLNVYDFIKSSHIISYSKKALERIREPLEKIASIEGLQKHLDSVKSRFE
;
A
#
# COMPACT_ATOMS: atom_id res chain seq x y z
N MET A 1 -14.15 -20.26 5.51
CA MET A 1 -13.88 -19.82 4.11
C MET A 1 -13.87 -21.05 3.22
N LYS A 2 -14.52 -21.00 2.07
CA LYS A 2 -14.47 -22.10 1.10
C LYS A 2 -13.35 -21.78 0.11
N VAL A 3 -12.37 -22.68 0.01
CA VAL A 3 -11.26 -22.59 -0.95
C VAL A 3 -11.55 -23.65 -2.03
N ASP A 4 -11.49 -23.27 -3.29
CA ASP A 4 -11.86 -24.16 -4.39
C ASP A 4 -10.71 -25.13 -4.74
N GLU A 5 -9.47 -24.63 -4.76
CA GLU A 5 -8.28 -25.40 -5.14
C GLU A 5 -7.07 -25.04 -4.25
N ILE A 6 -6.25 -26.06 -3.95
CA ILE A 6 -5.02 -25.89 -3.17
C ILE A 6 -3.87 -26.58 -3.91
N TYR A 7 -2.82 -25.80 -4.20
CA TYR A 7 -1.62 -26.28 -4.89
C TYR A 7 -0.40 -26.23 -3.97
N ARG A 8 0.37 -27.30 -3.92
CA ARG A 8 1.61 -27.39 -3.13
C ARG A 8 2.80 -26.86 -3.94
N VAL A 9 2.77 -25.56 -4.26
CA VAL A 9 3.81 -24.87 -5.03
C VAL A 9 4.02 -23.48 -4.44
N GLY A 10 5.23 -22.94 -4.52
CA GLY A 10 5.58 -21.62 -4.05
C GLY A 10 6.76 -21.05 -4.86
N GLY A 11 7.27 -19.89 -4.45
CA GLY A 11 8.37 -19.21 -5.13
C GLY A 11 8.02 -18.63 -6.50
N ALA A 12 9.01 -18.22 -7.26
CA ALA A 12 8.83 -17.62 -8.58
C ALA A 12 8.09 -18.54 -9.57
N GLN A 13 8.35 -19.85 -9.50
CA GLN A 13 7.67 -20.85 -10.33
C GLN A 13 6.17 -20.94 -10.03
N GLY A 14 5.74 -20.75 -8.78
CA GLY A 14 4.34 -20.69 -8.40
C GLY A 14 3.66 -19.46 -9.01
N ILE A 15 4.31 -18.31 -8.96
CA ILE A 15 3.84 -17.06 -9.58
C ILE A 15 3.68 -17.23 -11.09
N ALA A 16 4.69 -17.80 -11.76
CA ALA A 16 4.64 -18.05 -13.21
C ALA A 16 3.53 -19.06 -13.58
N ALA A 17 3.38 -20.14 -12.80
CA ALA A 17 2.32 -21.13 -13.03
C ALA A 17 0.92 -20.51 -12.90
N LEU A 18 0.69 -19.66 -11.93
CA LEU A 18 -0.58 -18.94 -11.76
C LEU A 18 -0.82 -17.92 -12.88
N ALA A 19 0.21 -17.22 -13.33
CA ALA A 19 0.10 -16.18 -14.35
C ALA A 19 -0.18 -16.74 -15.75
N TYR A 20 0.48 -17.82 -16.12
CA TYR A 20 0.42 -18.39 -17.47
C TYR A 20 -0.44 -19.64 -17.58
N GLY A 21 -0.74 -20.29 -16.46
CA GLY A 21 -1.36 -21.60 -16.42
C GLY A 21 -0.39 -22.74 -16.74
N THR A 22 -0.78 -23.94 -16.37
CA THR A 22 -0.09 -25.20 -16.70
C THR A 22 -1.11 -26.26 -17.04
N LYS A 23 -0.69 -27.50 -17.32
CA LYS A 23 -1.62 -28.62 -17.53
C LYS A 23 -2.50 -28.91 -16.30
N THR A 24 -2.04 -28.56 -15.09
CA THR A 24 -2.70 -28.90 -13.82
C THR A 24 -3.13 -27.70 -13.01
N MET A 25 -2.65 -26.49 -13.35
CA MET A 25 -3.03 -25.24 -12.68
C MET A 25 -3.68 -24.31 -13.69
N PRO A 26 -4.91 -23.85 -13.49
CA PRO A 26 -5.51 -22.84 -14.36
C PRO A 26 -4.81 -21.49 -14.19
N ARG A 27 -4.81 -20.70 -15.26
CA ARG A 27 -4.41 -19.30 -15.20
C ARG A 27 -5.39 -18.52 -14.32
N VAL A 28 -4.88 -17.58 -13.52
CA VAL A 28 -5.68 -16.69 -12.67
C VAL A 28 -5.69 -15.27 -13.21
N ASP A 29 -6.64 -14.45 -12.78
CA ASP A 29 -6.74 -13.04 -13.14
C ASP A 29 -5.95 -12.15 -12.17
N LYS A 30 -5.74 -12.60 -10.91
CA LYS A 30 -5.02 -11.83 -9.90
C LYS A 30 -4.23 -12.73 -8.95
N ILE A 31 -3.02 -12.31 -8.59
CA ILE A 31 -2.13 -12.96 -7.62
C ILE A 31 -1.96 -12.05 -6.40
N ILE A 32 -2.27 -12.58 -5.22
CA ILE A 32 -2.26 -11.85 -3.96
C ILE A 32 -1.37 -12.57 -2.95
N GLY A 33 -0.75 -11.81 -2.09
CA GLY A 33 0.06 -12.28 -0.97
C GLY A 33 1.53 -11.89 -1.05
N PRO A 34 2.17 -11.73 0.11
CA PRO A 34 3.60 -11.44 0.21
C PRO A 34 4.45 -12.67 -0.09
N GLY A 35 5.73 -12.44 -0.27
CA GLY A 35 6.71 -13.49 -0.46
C GLY A 35 8.13 -12.96 -0.37
N ASN A 36 9.11 -13.81 -0.64
CA ASN A 36 10.51 -13.41 -0.67
C ASN A 36 10.83 -12.55 -1.91
N ILE A 37 12.09 -12.10 -2.02
CA ILE A 37 12.55 -11.25 -3.14
C ILE A 37 12.32 -11.88 -4.53
N TYR A 38 12.37 -13.22 -4.64
CA TYR A 38 12.12 -13.91 -5.90
C TYR A 38 10.63 -13.90 -6.27
N VAL A 39 9.75 -14.01 -5.28
CA VAL A 39 8.28 -13.87 -5.47
C VAL A 39 7.95 -12.44 -5.88
N SER A 40 8.52 -11.44 -5.22
CA SER A 40 8.31 -10.03 -5.54
C SER A 40 8.78 -9.70 -6.96
N GLU A 41 9.96 -10.21 -7.35
CA GLU A 41 10.47 -10.02 -8.70
C GLU A 41 9.63 -10.75 -9.76
N ALA A 42 9.21 -11.98 -9.47
CA ALA A 42 8.32 -12.72 -10.37
C ALA A 42 6.97 -12.00 -10.54
N LYS A 43 6.37 -11.47 -9.47
CA LYS A 43 5.15 -10.67 -9.55
C LYS A 43 5.34 -9.43 -10.44
N ARG A 44 6.48 -8.74 -10.32
CA ARG A 44 6.81 -7.59 -11.18
C ARG A 44 6.85 -7.98 -12.66
N GLN A 45 7.46 -9.14 -12.98
CA GLN A 45 7.62 -9.59 -14.38
C GLN A 45 6.30 -10.05 -15.01
N VAL A 46 5.37 -10.59 -14.24
CA VAL A 46 4.08 -11.04 -14.76
C VAL A 46 2.98 -9.97 -14.72
N PHE A 47 3.22 -8.84 -14.08
CA PHE A 47 2.26 -7.73 -14.04
C PHE A 47 1.93 -7.25 -15.46
N GLY A 48 0.63 -7.16 -15.76
CA GLY A 48 0.13 -6.90 -17.11
C GLY A 48 -0.29 -8.16 -17.88
N VAL A 49 0.25 -9.34 -17.52
CA VAL A 49 -0.30 -10.65 -17.93
C VAL A 49 -1.35 -11.10 -16.93
N VAL A 50 -1.11 -10.87 -15.67
CA VAL A 50 -1.99 -11.08 -14.52
C VAL A 50 -1.92 -9.85 -13.63
N ASP A 51 -3.00 -9.52 -12.92
CA ASP A 51 -2.96 -8.45 -11.93
C ASP A 51 -2.32 -8.95 -10.61
N ILE A 52 -1.74 -8.02 -9.84
CA ILE A 52 -1.11 -8.30 -8.55
C ILE A 52 -1.62 -7.30 -7.50
N ASP A 53 -1.55 -7.67 -6.22
CA ASP A 53 -1.82 -6.76 -5.11
C ASP A 53 -0.76 -5.64 -5.04
N MET A 54 0.50 -6.03 -4.82
CA MET A 54 1.64 -5.12 -4.70
C MET A 54 2.96 -5.87 -4.84
N ILE A 55 4.05 -5.13 -4.94
CA ILE A 55 5.42 -5.66 -4.84
C ILE A 55 5.90 -5.41 -3.41
N ALA A 56 5.82 -6.46 -2.59
CA ALA A 56 6.21 -6.39 -1.19
C ALA A 56 7.74 -6.39 -1.02
N GLY A 57 8.21 -5.58 -0.08
CA GLY A 57 9.57 -5.56 0.42
C GLY A 57 9.66 -5.98 1.90
N PRO A 58 10.78 -5.71 2.57
CA PRO A 58 10.90 -5.87 4.01
C PRO A 58 9.86 -5.03 4.75
N THR A 59 9.41 -5.52 5.91
CA THR A 59 8.46 -4.82 6.77
C THR A 59 9.08 -3.57 7.40
N GLU A 60 8.26 -2.56 7.66
CA GLU A 60 8.67 -1.25 8.14
C GLU A 60 7.78 -0.77 9.27
N LEU A 61 8.39 -0.28 10.36
CA LEU A 61 7.73 0.39 11.47
C LEU A 61 8.29 1.78 11.67
N VAL A 62 7.44 2.79 11.67
CA VAL A 62 7.74 4.14 12.13
C VAL A 62 6.90 4.46 13.35
N ILE A 63 7.54 4.90 14.44
CA ILE A 63 6.88 5.35 15.67
C ILE A 63 7.05 6.86 15.80
N ILE A 64 5.95 7.62 15.85
CA ILE A 64 5.96 9.05 16.22
C ILE A 64 5.65 9.17 17.71
N SER A 65 6.55 9.79 18.47
CA SER A 65 6.42 9.93 19.91
C SER A 65 6.84 11.32 20.43
N ASN A 66 6.54 11.59 21.69
CA ASN A 66 6.98 12.78 22.41
C ASN A 66 7.36 12.44 23.86
N ARG A 67 7.70 13.44 24.67
CA ARG A 67 8.12 13.26 26.07
C ARG A 67 7.10 12.57 27.00
N PHE A 68 5.86 12.43 26.57
CA PHE A 68 4.79 11.81 27.35
C PHE A 68 4.54 10.35 26.97
N SER A 69 5.25 9.87 25.96
CA SER A 69 5.17 8.46 25.53
C SER A 69 5.92 7.57 26.53
N ASN A 70 5.37 6.37 26.79
CA ASN A 70 6.07 5.38 27.60
C ASN A 70 7.25 4.78 26.79
N PRO A 71 8.51 4.91 27.26
CA PRO A 71 9.66 4.37 26.56
C PRO A 71 9.65 2.85 26.45
N GLU A 72 9.10 2.13 27.43
CA GLU A 72 9.03 0.66 27.44
C GLU A 72 8.19 0.13 26.28
N PHE A 73 7.06 0.79 25.95
CA PHE A 73 6.22 0.43 24.83
C PHE A 73 6.97 0.62 23.49
N ILE A 74 7.61 1.77 23.33
CA ILE A 74 8.43 2.07 22.16
C ILE A 74 9.53 1.03 21.96
N ILE A 75 10.26 0.69 23.03
CA ILE A 75 11.34 -0.28 22.98
C ILE A 75 10.83 -1.67 22.62
N ALA A 76 9.70 -2.08 23.21
CA ALA A 76 9.08 -3.36 22.91
C ALA A 76 8.69 -3.47 21.43
N ASP A 77 8.05 -2.43 20.88
CA ASP A 77 7.59 -2.43 19.48
C ASP A 77 8.77 -2.37 18.50
N LEU A 78 9.82 -1.57 18.79
CA LEU A 78 11.03 -1.55 17.96
C LEU A 78 11.76 -2.90 17.98
N ARG A 79 11.81 -3.58 19.14
CA ARG A 79 12.40 -4.92 19.27
C ARG A 79 11.58 -5.97 18.50
N ALA A 80 10.25 -5.93 18.62
CA ALA A 80 9.36 -6.81 17.87
C ALA A 80 9.57 -6.65 16.35
N GLN A 81 9.71 -5.41 15.88
CA GLN A 81 10.02 -5.14 14.48
C GLN A 81 11.40 -5.68 14.05
N ALA A 82 12.39 -5.64 14.94
CA ALA A 82 13.73 -6.14 14.67
C ALA A 82 13.82 -7.69 14.59
N GLU A 83 12.80 -8.43 15.04
CA GLU A 83 12.73 -9.89 14.85
C GLU A 83 12.55 -10.26 13.36
N HIS A 84 12.01 -9.37 12.57
CA HIS A 84 11.87 -9.59 11.12
C HIS A 84 13.21 -9.41 10.41
N ALA A 85 13.60 -10.40 9.61
CA ALA A 85 14.81 -10.32 8.80
C ALA A 85 14.76 -9.09 7.86
N LYS A 86 15.69 -8.16 8.03
CA LYS A 86 15.75 -6.87 7.31
C LYS A 86 14.58 -5.91 7.58
N GLY A 87 13.84 -6.08 8.68
CA GLY A 87 12.82 -5.14 9.11
C GLY A 87 13.41 -3.76 9.41
N LEU A 88 12.72 -2.70 8.99
CA LEU A 88 13.12 -1.32 9.27
C LEU A 88 12.32 -0.81 10.47
N ALA A 89 13.01 -0.38 11.55
CA ALA A 89 12.41 0.20 12.73
C ALA A 89 12.92 1.64 12.92
N ILE A 90 12.01 2.63 13.02
CA ILE A 90 12.35 4.04 13.13
C ILE A 90 11.54 4.70 14.25
N LEU A 91 12.22 5.30 15.20
CA LEU A 91 11.62 6.21 16.16
C LEU A 91 11.78 7.66 15.68
N ILE A 92 10.71 8.41 15.55
CA ILE A 92 10.71 9.85 15.27
C ILE A 92 10.16 10.57 16.50
N THR A 93 10.97 11.38 17.15
CA THR A 93 10.56 12.09 18.37
C THR A 93 11.09 13.51 18.43
N ASN A 94 10.37 14.41 19.11
CA ASN A 94 10.83 15.74 19.45
C ASN A 94 11.40 15.84 20.88
N SER A 95 11.55 14.70 21.59
CA SER A 95 12.09 14.62 22.93
C SER A 95 13.50 14.03 22.95
N LYS A 96 14.50 14.88 23.27
CA LYS A 96 15.89 14.43 23.39
C LYS A 96 16.08 13.42 24.56
N SER A 97 15.35 13.62 25.68
CA SER A 97 15.42 12.70 26.83
C SER A 97 14.90 11.33 26.47
N LEU A 98 13.72 11.25 25.86
CA LEU A 98 13.14 9.98 25.39
C LEU A 98 14.05 9.28 24.37
N ALA A 99 14.58 10.03 23.41
CA ALA A 99 15.51 9.47 22.41
C ALA A 99 16.75 8.85 23.06
N LYS A 100 17.33 9.52 24.08
CA LYS A 100 18.49 9.01 24.83
C LYS A 100 18.14 7.76 25.61
N GLU A 101 16.99 7.75 26.29
CA GLU A 101 16.50 6.63 27.07
C GLU A 101 16.27 5.40 26.19
N VAL A 102 15.50 5.55 25.11
CA VAL A 102 15.26 4.45 24.16
C VAL A 102 16.59 3.94 23.58
N LYS A 103 17.49 4.84 23.15
CA LYS A 103 18.79 4.46 22.60
C LYS A 103 19.63 3.66 23.60
N SER A 104 19.58 3.96 24.90
CA SER A 104 20.37 3.25 25.91
C SER A 104 19.92 1.82 26.17
N GLN A 105 18.70 1.46 25.74
CA GLN A 105 18.10 0.16 25.96
C GLN A 105 17.93 -0.67 24.68
N LEU A 106 18.23 -0.10 23.52
CA LEU A 106 18.26 -0.84 22.26
C LEU A 106 19.67 -1.39 22.01
N ASP A 107 19.70 -2.65 21.61
CA ASP A 107 20.94 -3.36 21.28
C ASP A 107 21.33 -3.09 19.81
N GLY A 108 22.57 -2.67 19.58
CA GLY A 108 23.20 -2.61 18.25
C GLY A 108 22.36 -1.92 17.15
N ASP A 109 22.09 -2.67 16.10
CA ASP A 109 21.41 -2.17 14.88
C ASP A 109 19.88 -2.32 14.90
N THR A 110 19.25 -2.26 16.08
CA THR A 110 17.77 -2.47 16.23
C THR A 110 16.93 -1.45 15.46
N GLY A 111 17.51 -0.30 15.05
CA GLY A 111 16.77 0.70 14.28
C GLY A 111 17.38 2.10 14.31
N TYR A 112 16.61 3.06 13.84
CA TYR A 112 17.03 4.46 13.73
C TYR A 112 16.22 5.37 14.65
N ILE A 113 16.85 6.42 15.17
CA ILE A 113 16.19 7.47 15.96
C ILE A 113 16.38 8.80 15.26
N ILE A 114 15.27 9.45 14.92
CA ILE A 114 15.22 10.76 14.25
C ILE A 114 14.70 11.80 15.23
N LEU A 115 15.52 12.79 15.56
CA LEU A 115 15.12 13.95 16.36
C LEU A 115 14.53 15.05 15.48
N THR A 116 13.36 15.54 15.87
CA THR A 116 12.64 16.60 15.17
C THR A 116 12.42 17.82 16.06
N LYS A 117 12.14 18.97 15.44
CA LYS A 117 11.83 20.20 16.18
C LYS A 117 10.45 20.15 16.85
N ASN A 118 9.50 19.46 16.24
CA ASN A 118 8.12 19.35 16.70
C ASN A 118 7.42 18.15 16.02
N LEU A 119 6.21 17.83 16.47
CA LEU A 119 5.40 16.73 15.93
C LEU A 119 4.96 16.95 14.48
N LYS A 120 4.82 18.20 14.01
CA LYS A 120 4.51 18.48 12.62
C LYS A 120 5.63 18.01 11.70
N GLN A 121 6.87 18.33 12.04
CA GLN A 121 8.04 17.83 11.31
C GLN A 121 8.14 16.30 11.36
N ALA A 122 7.77 15.68 12.50
CA ALA A 122 7.72 14.22 12.61
C ALA A 122 6.73 13.62 11.60
N CYS A 123 5.52 14.19 11.47
CA CYS A 123 4.54 13.78 10.46
C CYS A 123 5.06 13.98 9.01
N GLU A 124 5.75 15.09 8.75
CA GLU A 124 6.33 15.37 7.43
C GLU A 124 7.39 14.32 7.04
N ILE A 125 8.22 13.90 8.00
CA ILE A 125 9.22 12.85 7.79
C ILE A 125 8.53 11.49 7.60
N ALA A 126 7.57 11.13 8.44
CA ALA A 126 6.80 9.91 8.30
C ALA A 126 6.11 9.81 6.92
N ASN A 127 5.51 10.91 6.43
CA ASN A 127 4.92 10.97 5.10
C ASN A 127 5.94 10.79 3.97
N LYS A 128 7.20 11.21 4.15
CA LYS A 128 8.28 11.00 3.17
C LYS A 128 8.75 9.55 3.15
N ILE A 129 8.82 8.92 4.32
CA ILE A 129 9.15 7.50 4.46
C ILE A 129 8.00 6.67 3.87
N ALA A 130 6.74 7.08 4.11
CA ALA A 130 5.53 6.36 3.72
C ALA A 130 5.56 4.89 4.18
N PRO A 131 5.67 4.67 5.50
CA PRO A 131 5.94 3.35 6.06
C PRO A 131 4.74 2.40 5.91
N GLU A 132 5.03 1.11 5.98
CA GLU A 132 4.03 0.06 6.12
C GLU A 132 3.19 0.25 7.38
N HIS A 133 3.85 0.36 8.54
CA HIS A 133 3.22 0.58 9.82
C HIS A 133 3.64 1.92 10.41
N LEU A 134 2.66 2.71 10.84
CA LEU A 134 2.88 3.97 11.55
C LEU A 134 2.20 3.93 12.91
N GLU A 135 2.97 3.93 13.98
CA GLU A 135 2.45 4.15 15.33
C GLU A 135 2.53 5.62 15.74
N ILE A 136 1.50 6.11 16.40
CA ILE A 136 1.44 7.48 16.94
C ILE A 136 1.24 7.39 18.44
N LEU A 137 2.34 7.38 19.18
CA LEU A 137 2.39 7.25 20.63
C LEU A 137 2.55 8.63 21.30
N VAL A 138 1.54 9.48 21.19
CA VAL A 138 1.49 10.79 21.84
C VAL A 138 0.20 10.94 22.62
N GLN A 139 0.09 11.97 23.49
CA GLN A 139 -1.10 12.18 24.32
C GLN A 139 -2.40 12.34 23.53
N ASN A 140 -2.38 13.01 22.37
CA ASN A 140 -3.54 13.18 21.50
C ASN A 140 -3.21 12.71 20.07
N PRO A 141 -3.16 11.38 19.84
CA PRO A 141 -2.75 10.86 18.54
C PRO A 141 -3.74 11.20 17.43
N LYS A 142 -5.06 11.28 17.71
CA LYS A 142 -6.09 11.62 16.72
C LYS A 142 -5.88 13.00 16.11
N ALA A 143 -5.31 13.95 16.85
CA ALA A 143 -5.02 15.29 16.33
C ALA A 143 -3.94 15.30 15.25
N LEU A 144 -3.05 14.28 15.22
CA LEU A 144 -1.99 14.17 14.23
C LEU A 144 -2.42 13.45 12.95
N VAL A 145 -3.45 12.60 13.00
CA VAL A 145 -3.91 11.80 11.84
C VAL A 145 -4.15 12.66 10.60
N LYS A 146 -4.73 13.85 10.77
CA LYS A 146 -4.98 14.78 9.66
C LYS A 146 -3.71 15.25 8.91
N ASN A 147 -2.54 15.10 9.54
CA ASN A 147 -1.25 15.45 8.95
C ASN A 147 -0.55 14.24 8.30
N ILE A 148 -1.11 13.03 8.47
CA ILE A 148 -0.59 11.81 7.87
C ILE A 148 -1.33 11.58 6.54
N LYS A 149 -0.54 11.36 5.50
CA LYS A 149 -1.03 11.12 4.14
C LYS A 149 -0.62 9.75 3.63
N ASN A 150 0.55 9.29 4.05
CA ASN A 150 1.21 8.13 3.48
C ASN A 150 1.62 7.16 4.61
N ALA A 151 0.80 6.16 4.86
CA ALA A 151 1.10 5.02 5.71
C ALA A 151 0.21 3.85 5.31
N GLY A 152 0.71 2.64 5.34
CA GLY A 152 -0.06 1.44 5.07
C GLY A 152 -1.14 1.20 6.12
N ALA A 153 -0.76 1.21 7.39
CA ALA A 153 -1.66 1.19 8.54
C ALA A 153 -1.22 2.21 9.59
N ILE A 154 -2.19 2.77 10.34
CA ILE A 154 -1.94 3.77 11.39
C ILE A 154 -2.48 3.25 12.71
N PHE A 155 -1.60 3.13 13.71
CA PHE A 155 -1.91 2.66 15.06
C PHE A 155 -1.89 3.83 16.04
N LEU A 156 -2.96 4.01 16.81
CA LEU A 156 -3.17 5.21 17.61
C LEU A 156 -3.16 4.91 19.10
N GLY A 157 -2.17 5.47 19.79
CA GLY A 157 -2.09 5.45 21.25
C GLY A 157 -1.48 4.17 21.82
N PRO A 158 -1.32 4.12 23.15
CA PRO A 158 -0.45 3.17 23.82
C PRO A 158 -0.95 1.71 23.83
N TYR A 159 -2.20 1.49 23.46
CA TYR A 159 -2.83 0.15 23.46
C TYR A 159 -3.10 -0.38 22.05
N SER A 160 -2.42 0.16 21.05
CA SER A 160 -2.54 -0.26 19.66
C SER A 160 -1.16 -0.61 19.09
N PRO A 161 -0.47 -1.64 19.61
CA PRO A 161 0.81 -2.08 19.04
C PRO A 161 0.61 -2.68 17.65
N VAL A 162 1.67 -2.67 16.82
CA VAL A 162 1.64 -3.23 15.45
C VAL A 162 1.17 -4.67 15.42
N ALA A 163 1.62 -5.50 16.37
CA ALA A 163 1.20 -6.89 16.49
C ALA A 163 -0.32 -7.09 16.52
N LEU A 164 -1.09 -6.10 17.02
CA LEU A 164 -2.54 -6.14 16.96
C LEU A 164 -3.05 -6.19 15.51
N GLY A 165 -2.40 -5.44 14.62
CA GLY A 165 -2.75 -5.38 13.19
C GLY A 165 -2.50 -6.71 12.48
N ASP A 166 -1.44 -7.41 12.83
CA ASP A 166 -1.05 -8.66 12.20
C ASP A 166 -1.98 -9.82 12.57
N TYR A 167 -2.59 -9.79 13.76
CA TYR A 167 -3.29 -10.96 14.27
C TYR A 167 -4.81 -10.79 14.43
N VAL A 168 -5.29 -9.67 14.98
CA VAL A 168 -6.69 -9.61 15.46
C VAL A 168 -7.45 -8.30 15.18
N ALA A 169 -6.82 -7.27 14.62
CA ALA A 169 -7.47 -5.96 14.41
C ALA A 169 -8.58 -5.98 13.35
N GLY A 170 -8.59 -6.97 12.46
CA GLY A 170 -9.60 -7.15 11.43
C GLY A 170 -9.22 -6.68 10.03
N PRO A 171 -8.63 -5.48 9.81
CA PRO A 171 -8.09 -5.11 8.50
C PRO A 171 -7.00 -6.09 8.03
N SER A 172 -6.79 -6.17 6.71
CA SER A 172 -5.71 -6.99 6.17
C SER A 172 -4.34 -6.48 6.62
N HIS A 173 -3.45 -7.41 6.97
CA HIS A 173 -2.04 -7.13 7.26
C HIS A 173 -1.16 -7.10 6.00
N VAL A 174 -1.73 -7.34 4.81
CA VAL A 174 -1.01 -7.18 3.53
C VAL A 174 -1.00 -5.68 3.19
N LEU A 175 0.10 -5.04 3.50
CA LEU A 175 0.26 -3.59 3.48
C LEU A 175 1.37 -3.19 2.50
N PRO A 176 1.30 -1.97 1.93
CA PRO A 176 2.33 -1.45 1.04
C PRO A 176 3.62 -1.15 1.80
N THR A 177 4.74 -1.64 1.29
CA THR A 177 6.10 -1.46 1.83
C THR A 177 6.97 -0.64 0.89
N LEU A 178 8.22 -0.35 1.26
CA LEU A 178 9.20 0.39 0.44
C LEU A 178 8.70 1.76 -0.02
N GLY A 179 7.98 2.45 0.85
CA GLY A 179 7.44 3.78 0.57
C GLY A 179 6.29 3.80 -0.45
N THR A 180 5.74 2.64 -0.82
CA THR A 180 4.64 2.55 -1.80
C THR A 180 3.29 2.95 -1.22
N ALA A 181 3.18 3.13 0.11
CA ALA A 181 1.99 3.71 0.75
C ALA A 181 1.66 5.14 0.26
N ARG A 182 2.50 5.74 -0.59
CA ARG A 182 2.19 6.99 -1.30
C ARG A 182 1.15 6.82 -2.40
N PHE A 183 0.92 5.60 -2.89
CA PHE A 183 0.01 5.31 -4.01
C PHE A 183 -0.67 3.94 -3.93
N PHE A 184 -0.27 3.07 -3.01
CA PHE A 184 -0.98 1.83 -2.69
C PHE A 184 -1.66 1.92 -1.33
N SER A 185 -2.77 1.21 -1.20
CA SER A 185 -3.46 0.94 0.07
C SER A 185 -3.17 -0.48 0.54
N GLY A 186 -3.46 -0.78 1.81
CA GLY A 186 -3.54 -2.16 2.26
C GLY A 186 -4.60 -2.95 1.49
N LEU A 187 -4.37 -4.24 1.33
CA LEU A 187 -5.29 -5.13 0.62
C LEU A 187 -6.72 -5.01 1.18
N ASN A 188 -7.67 -4.77 0.29
CA ASN A 188 -9.06 -4.55 0.65
C ASN A 188 -10.02 -5.07 -0.42
N VAL A 189 -11.33 -4.90 -0.21
CA VAL A 189 -12.36 -5.42 -1.12
C VAL A 189 -12.25 -4.83 -2.54
N TYR A 190 -11.79 -3.59 -2.68
CA TYR A 190 -11.67 -2.94 -4.00
C TYR A 190 -10.60 -3.59 -4.88
N ASP A 191 -9.66 -4.34 -4.31
CA ASP A 191 -8.66 -5.09 -5.07
C ASP A 191 -9.27 -6.28 -5.84
N PHE A 192 -10.48 -6.71 -5.48
CA PHE A 192 -11.20 -7.86 -6.06
C PHE A 192 -12.35 -7.46 -6.97
N ILE A 193 -12.61 -6.16 -7.16
CA ILE A 193 -13.68 -5.68 -8.01
C ILE A 193 -13.14 -4.77 -9.11
N LYS A 194 -13.82 -4.81 -10.25
CA LYS A 194 -13.55 -3.91 -11.37
C LYS A 194 -14.84 -3.26 -11.83
N SER A 195 -14.76 -2.08 -12.39
CA SER A 195 -15.88 -1.35 -12.97
C SER A 195 -15.81 -1.34 -14.49
N SER A 196 -16.97 -1.31 -15.12
CA SER A 196 -17.11 -1.09 -16.57
C SER A 196 -18.03 0.09 -16.82
N HIS A 197 -17.69 0.92 -17.80
CA HIS A 197 -18.53 2.01 -18.21
C HIS A 197 -19.56 1.54 -19.24
N ILE A 198 -20.85 1.82 -19.00
CA ILE A 198 -21.93 1.59 -19.96
C ILE A 198 -22.31 2.93 -20.54
N ILE A 199 -22.13 3.08 -21.86
CA ILE A 199 -22.40 4.31 -22.59
C ILE A 199 -23.56 4.04 -23.54
N SER A 200 -24.68 4.80 -23.40
CA SER A 200 -25.85 4.73 -24.25
C SER A 200 -26.34 6.13 -24.59
N TYR A 201 -26.42 6.41 -25.90
CA TYR A 201 -26.92 7.66 -26.43
C TYR A 201 -28.14 7.44 -27.33
N SER A 202 -29.13 8.30 -27.23
CA SER A 202 -30.17 8.42 -28.27
C SER A 202 -29.63 9.20 -29.47
N LYS A 203 -30.25 9.05 -30.65
CA LYS A 203 -29.89 9.84 -31.85
C LYS A 203 -29.87 11.34 -31.52
N LYS A 204 -30.91 11.85 -30.86
CA LYS A 204 -31.02 13.27 -30.43
C LYS A 204 -29.88 13.69 -29.48
N ALA A 205 -29.46 12.81 -28.56
CA ALA A 205 -28.35 13.11 -27.65
C ALA A 205 -27.00 13.15 -28.39
N LEU A 206 -26.78 12.21 -29.30
CA LEU A 206 -25.58 12.19 -30.14
C LEU A 206 -25.49 13.43 -31.05
N GLU A 207 -26.63 13.86 -31.63
CA GLU A 207 -26.69 15.05 -32.48
C GLU A 207 -26.25 16.32 -31.76
N ARG A 208 -26.61 16.48 -30.47
CA ARG A 208 -26.22 17.65 -29.66
C ARG A 208 -24.70 17.74 -29.40
N ILE A 209 -24.00 16.63 -29.42
CA ILE A 209 -22.55 16.58 -29.18
C ILE A 209 -21.75 16.30 -30.45
N ARG A 210 -22.42 16.25 -31.60
CA ARG A 210 -21.80 15.90 -32.88
C ARG A 210 -20.67 16.85 -33.25
N GLU A 211 -20.92 18.15 -33.20
CA GLU A 211 -19.94 19.17 -33.61
C GLU A 211 -18.65 19.12 -32.81
N PRO A 212 -18.64 19.16 -31.46
CA PRO A 212 -17.41 19.04 -30.69
C PRO A 212 -16.71 17.68 -30.90
N LEU A 213 -17.46 16.58 -31.07
CA LEU A 213 -16.90 15.27 -31.34
C LEU A 213 -16.17 15.24 -32.68
N GLU A 214 -16.83 15.71 -33.77
CA GLU A 214 -16.22 15.77 -35.11
C GLU A 214 -15.00 16.69 -35.12
N LYS A 215 -15.03 17.82 -34.41
CA LYS A 215 -13.91 18.75 -34.30
C LYS A 215 -12.69 18.10 -33.63
N ILE A 216 -12.89 17.40 -32.51
CA ILE A 216 -11.80 16.73 -31.81
C ILE A 216 -11.21 15.60 -32.68
N ALA A 217 -12.06 14.75 -33.23
CA ALA A 217 -11.60 13.64 -34.07
C ALA A 217 -10.87 14.13 -35.32
N SER A 218 -11.27 15.30 -35.90
CA SER A 218 -10.58 15.94 -37.02
C SER A 218 -9.20 16.45 -36.61
N ILE A 219 -9.05 17.06 -35.44
CA ILE A 219 -7.75 17.52 -34.90
C ILE A 219 -6.81 16.34 -34.70
N GLU A 220 -7.32 15.20 -34.24
CA GLU A 220 -6.56 13.96 -34.08
C GLU A 220 -6.24 13.24 -35.37
N GLY A 221 -6.81 13.69 -36.53
CA GLY A 221 -6.61 13.07 -37.83
C GLY A 221 -7.30 11.72 -37.99
N LEU A 222 -8.30 11.40 -37.17
CA LEU A 222 -8.99 10.11 -37.12
C LEU A 222 -10.21 10.06 -38.05
N GLN A 223 -9.97 10.05 -39.38
CA GLN A 223 -11.06 10.11 -40.36
C GLN A 223 -12.12 9.01 -40.20
N LYS A 224 -11.72 7.78 -39.89
CA LYS A 224 -12.68 6.68 -39.68
C LYS A 224 -13.57 6.86 -38.47
N HIS A 225 -13.12 7.58 -37.44
CA HIS A 225 -13.94 7.99 -36.31
C HIS A 225 -15.01 9.00 -36.72
N LEU A 226 -14.63 9.98 -37.58
CA LEU A 226 -15.56 10.92 -38.16
C LEU A 226 -16.64 10.23 -39.02
N ASP A 227 -16.25 9.32 -39.87
CA ASP A 227 -17.15 8.56 -40.76
C ASP A 227 -18.11 7.70 -39.89
N SER A 228 -17.60 7.10 -38.82
CA SER A 228 -18.42 6.35 -37.87
C SER A 228 -19.52 7.20 -37.21
N VAL A 229 -19.27 8.47 -36.92
CA VAL A 229 -20.30 9.38 -36.36
C VAL A 229 -21.27 9.80 -37.44
N LYS A 230 -20.78 10.21 -38.62
CA LYS A 230 -21.58 10.69 -39.77
C LYS A 230 -22.59 9.65 -40.23
N SER A 231 -22.17 8.39 -40.36
CA SER A 231 -23.01 7.27 -40.80
C SER A 231 -24.23 7.00 -39.89
N ARG A 232 -24.30 7.59 -38.70
CA ARG A 232 -25.45 7.48 -37.82
C ARG A 232 -26.54 8.51 -38.10
N PHE A 233 -26.28 9.42 -39.01
CA PHE A 233 -27.19 10.50 -39.42
C PHE A 233 -27.59 10.41 -40.92
N GLU A 234 -26.92 9.61 -41.66
CA GLU A 234 -27.31 9.19 -43.03
C GLU A 234 -28.44 8.14 -42.95
#